data_1b04643ef25e12bb00a7bcd13ee38dc5
#
_entry.id   1b04643ef25e12bb00a7bcd13ee38dc5
#
_cell.length_a   1.000
_cell.length_b   1.000
_cell.length_c   1.000
_cell.angle_alpha   90.00
_cell.angle_beta   90.00
_cell.angle_gamma   90.00
#
_symmetry.space_group_name_H-M   'P 1'
#
loop_
_entity.id
_entity.type
_entity.pdbx_description
1 polymer ?
#
loop_
_entity_poly.entity_id
_entity_poly.type
_entity_poly.pdbx_seq_one_letter_code
_entity_poly.pdbx_strand_id
1 'polypeptide(L)'
;MSTKFTNRGISMADSQSLRLLFASIELHDQFTEYVAEQLCLEGFDGVSPAMLHFLSALDCGINYGAEIARRLKVSRQMVAKTVKELGRAGYLEQIEGVGKQKQILFTEKGERLMAAARSALADLDAVFSDRISAAQVKEITAQLEALTGVLAAMKKQG
;
A
#
# COMPACT_ATOMS: atom_id res chain seq x y z
N MET A 1 21.99 13.90 23.29
CA MET A 1 21.71 13.09 22.08
C MET A 1 22.85 13.24 21.10
N SER A 2 23.49 12.14 20.72
CA SER A 2 24.59 12.17 19.77
C SER A 2 24.05 12.42 18.37
N THR A 3 24.31 13.58 17.82
CA THR A 3 23.96 13.91 16.44
C THR A 3 24.86 13.09 15.51
N LYS A 4 24.31 12.10 14.83
CA LYS A 4 25.05 11.37 13.79
C LYS A 4 25.14 12.26 12.55
N PHE A 5 26.36 12.53 12.13
CA PHE A 5 26.63 13.25 10.89
C PHE A 5 26.68 12.25 9.71
N THR A 6 26.15 12.64 8.60
CA THR A 6 26.37 11.93 7.31
C THR A 6 27.80 12.17 6.83
N ASN A 7 28.32 11.32 5.97
CA ASN A 7 29.65 11.50 5.34
C ASN A 7 29.85 12.84 4.61
N ARG A 8 28.81 13.66 4.49
CA ARG A 8 28.82 15.00 3.85
C ARG A 8 28.72 16.13 4.90
N GLY A 9 28.84 15.84 6.18
CA GLY A 9 28.81 16.86 7.24
C GLY A 9 27.44 17.46 7.54
N ILE A 10 26.37 16.93 6.91
CA ILE A 10 24.98 17.39 7.14
C ILE A 10 24.39 16.55 8.27
N SER A 11 23.84 17.20 9.29
CA SER A 11 23.09 16.53 10.34
C SER A 11 21.90 15.77 9.72
N MET A 12 21.66 14.52 10.13
CA MET A 12 20.51 13.76 9.68
C MET A 12 19.18 14.45 10.03
N ALA A 13 19.12 15.21 11.10
CA ALA A 13 17.95 15.99 11.48
C ALA A 13 17.60 17.11 10.50
N ASP A 14 18.60 17.61 9.75
CA ASP A 14 18.42 18.72 8.79
C ASP A 14 18.25 18.23 7.35
N SER A 15 18.25 16.91 7.12
CA SER A 15 18.06 16.34 5.77
C SER A 15 16.60 16.45 5.34
N GLN A 16 16.34 17.16 4.23
CA GLN A 16 15.01 17.23 3.62
C GLN A 16 14.52 15.85 3.16
N SER A 17 15.41 15.02 2.65
CA SER A 17 15.08 13.63 2.24
C SER A 17 14.66 12.79 3.44
N LEU A 18 15.27 12.98 4.61
CA LEU A 18 14.86 12.29 5.83
C LEU A 18 13.46 12.71 6.29
N ARG A 19 13.18 14.01 6.26
CA ARG A 19 11.84 14.55 6.58
C ARG A 19 10.78 14.03 5.61
N LEU A 20 11.09 14.01 4.32
CA LEU A 20 10.21 13.48 3.29
C LEU A 20 9.93 11.99 3.50
N LEU A 21 10.98 11.21 3.82
CA LEU A 21 10.82 9.78 4.11
C LEU A 21 9.88 9.55 5.29
N PHE A 22 10.09 10.22 6.42
CA PHE A 22 9.23 10.06 7.59
C PHE A 22 7.81 10.55 7.35
N ALA A 23 7.63 11.69 6.67
CA ALA A 23 6.30 12.19 6.32
C ALA A 23 5.55 11.23 5.39
N SER A 24 6.26 10.58 4.46
CA SER A 24 5.66 9.59 3.56
C SER A 24 5.23 8.31 4.30
N ILE A 25 6.03 7.86 5.26
CA ILE A 25 5.70 6.70 6.11
C ILE A 25 4.49 7.03 6.97
N GLU A 26 4.50 8.16 7.66
CA GLU A 26 3.39 8.60 8.51
C GLU A 26 2.09 8.72 7.70
N LEU A 27 2.15 9.33 6.53
CA LEU A 27 0.99 9.49 5.67
C LEU A 27 0.46 8.12 5.21
N HIS A 28 1.34 7.21 4.80
CA HIS A 28 0.99 5.85 4.43
C HIS A 28 0.29 5.11 5.59
N ASP A 29 0.84 5.19 6.78
CA ASP A 29 0.29 4.51 7.96
C ASP A 29 -1.10 5.06 8.31
N GLN A 30 -1.28 6.38 8.31
CA GLN A 30 -2.57 7.03 8.55
C GLN A 30 -3.62 6.63 7.50
N PHE A 31 -3.26 6.55 6.22
CA PHE A 31 -4.18 6.08 5.18
C PHE A 31 -4.62 4.64 5.39
N THR A 32 -3.66 3.76 5.65
CA THR A 32 -3.96 2.32 5.78
C THR A 32 -4.71 2.00 7.07
N GLU A 33 -4.40 2.67 8.17
CA GLU A 33 -5.16 2.58 9.42
C GLU A 33 -6.60 3.05 9.23
N TYR A 34 -6.80 4.23 8.63
CA TYR A 34 -8.13 4.76 8.35
C TYR A 34 -8.98 3.78 7.51
N VAL A 35 -8.43 3.29 6.40
CA VAL A 35 -9.17 2.35 5.54
C VAL A 35 -9.50 1.07 6.30
N ALA A 36 -8.56 0.51 7.06
CA ALA A 36 -8.79 -0.71 7.85
C ALA A 36 -9.89 -0.50 8.92
N GLU A 37 -9.90 0.65 9.57
CA GLU A 37 -10.94 1.01 10.54
C GLU A 37 -12.31 1.13 9.88
N GLN A 38 -12.41 1.80 8.72
CA GLN A 38 -13.69 1.92 7.98
C GLN A 38 -14.19 0.54 7.55
N LEU A 39 -13.31 -0.33 7.05
CA LEU A 39 -13.67 -1.70 6.69
C LEU A 39 -14.20 -2.49 7.89
N CYS A 40 -13.57 -2.35 9.05
CA CYS A 40 -14.02 -2.98 10.28
C CYS A 40 -15.42 -2.47 10.70
N LEU A 41 -15.65 -1.17 10.62
CA LEU A 41 -16.96 -0.57 10.91
C LEU A 41 -18.07 -1.05 9.96
N GLU A 42 -17.74 -1.37 8.72
CA GLU A 42 -18.66 -1.96 7.74
C GLU A 42 -18.80 -3.49 7.85
N GLY A 43 -18.16 -4.12 8.84
CA GLY A 43 -18.26 -5.55 9.12
C GLY A 43 -17.27 -6.43 8.35
N PHE A 44 -16.23 -5.84 7.75
CA PHE A 44 -15.13 -6.59 7.11
C PHE A 44 -14.00 -6.84 8.11
N ASP A 45 -14.17 -7.87 8.92
CA ASP A 45 -13.18 -8.24 9.94
C ASP A 45 -11.95 -8.95 9.35
N GLY A 46 -10.85 -8.89 10.09
CA GLY A 46 -9.62 -9.62 9.77
C GLY A 46 -8.74 -8.97 8.70
N VAL A 47 -8.98 -7.71 8.37
CA VAL A 47 -8.14 -6.93 7.44
C VAL A 47 -7.27 -5.97 8.24
N SER A 48 -5.97 -6.24 8.27
CA SER A 48 -4.99 -5.34 8.88
C SER A 48 -4.50 -4.28 7.90
N PRO A 49 -3.98 -3.14 8.38
CA PRO A 49 -3.34 -2.14 7.51
C PRO A 49 -2.28 -2.74 6.58
N ALA A 50 -1.47 -3.69 7.06
CA ALA A 50 -0.44 -4.36 6.27
C ALA A 50 -1.01 -5.20 5.09
N MET A 51 -2.22 -5.73 5.22
CA MET A 51 -2.88 -6.51 4.16
C MET A 51 -3.41 -5.64 3.02
N LEU A 52 -3.66 -4.35 3.26
CA LEU A 52 -4.19 -3.44 2.23
C LEU A 52 -3.25 -3.28 1.04
N HIS A 53 -1.94 -3.31 1.27
CA HIS A 53 -0.96 -3.27 0.18
C HIS A 53 -1.02 -4.54 -0.69
N PHE A 54 -1.20 -5.71 -0.09
CA PHE A 54 -1.42 -6.96 -0.80
C PHE A 54 -2.72 -6.93 -1.62
N LEU A 55 -3.82 -6.51 -1.01
CA LEU A 55 -5.13 -6.40 -1.67
C LEU A 55 -5.09 -5.41 -2.82
N SER A 56 -4.37 -4.30 -2.70
CA SER A 56 -4.16 -3.32 -3.76
C SER A 56 -3.40 -3.93 -4.96
N ALA A 57 -2.37 -4.73 -4.71
CA ALA A 57 -1.64 -5.41 -5.79
C ALA A 57 -2.54 -6.41 -6.54
N LEU A 58 -3.37 -7.15 -5.81
CA LEU A 58 -4.34 -8.08 -6.38
C LEU A 58 -5.43 -7.36 -7.18
N ASP A 59 -5.94 -6.24 -6.68
CA ASP A 59 -6.93 -5.39 -7.37
C ASP A 59 -6.38 -4.81 -8.69
N CYS A 60 -5.07 -4.60 -8.76
CA CYS A 60 -4.37 -4.22 -9.99
C CYS A 60 -4.12 -5.37 -10.97
N GLY A 61 -4.63 -6.57 -10.70
CA GLY A 61 -4.56 -7.72 -11.60
C GLY A 61 -3.32 -8.61 -11.42
N ILE A 62 -2.52 -8.39 -10.37
CA ILE A 62 -1.37 -9.26 -10.04
C ILE A 62 -1.88 -10.39 -9.14
N ASN A 63 -2.13 -11.55 -9.72
CA ASN A 63 -2.89 -12.60 -9.05
C ASN A 63 -2.15 -13.95 -8.89
N TYR A 64 -0.82 -13.95 -8.99
CA TYR A 64 0.04 -15.09 -8.65
C TYR A 64 0.96 -14.73 -7.49
N GLY A 65 1.06 -15.62 -6.49
CA GLY A 65 1.80 -15.37 -5.26
C GLY A 65 3.28 -14.97 -5.47
N ALA A 66 3.97 -15.61 -6.42
CA ALA A 66 5.36 -15.27 -6.75
C ALA A 66 5.49 -13.86 -7.34
N GLU A 67 4.53 -13.43 -8.15
CA GLU A 67 4.51 -12.11 -8.75
C GLU A 67 4.18 -11.03 -7.70
N ILE A 68 3.21 -11.29 -6.84
CA ILE A 68 2.88 -10.41 -5.71
C ILE A 68 4.11 -10.24 -4.79
N ALA A 69 4.78 -11.34 -4.43
CA ALA A 69 5.99 -11.30 -3.60
C ALA A 69 7.08 -10.40 -4.19
N ARG A 70 7.31 -10.52 -5.51
CA ARG A 70 8.27 -9.69 -6.23
C ARG A 70 7.84 -8.22 -6.30
N ARG A 71 6.56 -7.95 -6.56
CA ARG A 71 6.01 -6.60 -6.65
C ARG A 71 6.08 -5.87 -5.31
N LEU A 72 5.72 -6.54 -4.24
CA LEU A 72 5.70 -5.98 -2.88
C LEU A 72 7.06 -6.08 -2.17
N LYS A 73 8.05 -6.75 -2.78
CA LYS A 73 9.38 -6.99 -2.17
C LYS A 73 9.29 -7.69 -0.81
N VAL A 74 8.43 -8.67 -0.71
CA VAL A 74 8.24 -9.51 0.47
C VAL A 74 8.53 -10.97 0.15
N SER A 75 8.66 -11.81 1.19
CA SER A 75 8.89 -13.24 0.98
C SER A 75 7.65 -13.96 0.45
N ARG A 76 7.85 -15.07 -0.27
CA ARG A 76 6.75 -15.94 -0.70
C ARG A 76 5.97 -16.51 0.49
N GLN A 77 6.65 -16.76 1.61
CA GLN A 77 6.01 -17.21 2.84
C GLN A 77 5.06 -16.17 3.42
N MET A 78 5.43 -14.89 3.39
CA MET A 78 4.56 -13.81 3.83
C MET A 78 3.32 -13.71 2.95
N VAL A 79 3.48 -13.80 1.62
CA VAL A 79 2.35 -13.83 0.68
C VAL A 79 1.44 -15.03 0.97
N ALA A 80 1.99 -16.23 1.12
CA ALA A 80 1.22 -17.44 1.41
C ALA A 80 0.45 -17.32 2.74
N LYS A 81 1.06 -16.75 3.77
CA LYS A 81 0.39 -16.46 5.05
C LYS A 81 -0.78 -15.50 4.87
N THR A 82 -0.58 -14.39 4.18
CA THR A 82 -1.61 -13.39 3.91
C THR A 82 -2.78 -13.99 3.11
N VAL A 83 -2.49 -14.75 2.06
CA VAL A 83 -3.51 -15.45 1.26
C VAL A 83 -4.32 -16.41 2.14
N LYS A 84 -3.66 -17.15 3.02
CA LYS A 84 -4.33 -18.08 3.94
C LYS A 84 -5.23 -17.37 4.93
N GLU A 85 -4.78 -16.26 5.50
CA GLU A 85 -5.56 -15.46 6.47
C GLU A 85 -6.78 -14.83 5.79
N LEU A 86 -6.60 -14.18 4.65
CA LEU A 86 -7.69 -13.57 3.88
C LEU A 86 -8.64 -14.63 3.28
N GLY A 87 -8.13 -15.80 2.92
CA GLY A 87 -8.94 -16.94 2.48
C GLY A 87 -9.82 -17.48 3.60
N ARG A 88 -9.30 -17.62 4.83
CA ARG A 88 -10.08 -18.00 6.00
C ARG A 88 -11.17 -17.01 6.35
N ALA A 89 -10.91 -15.72 6.16
CA ALA A 89 -11.90 -14.66 6.34
C ALA A 89 -12.95 -14.63 5.20
N GLY A 90 -12.74 -15.40 4.14
CA GLY A 90 -13.66 -15.52 3.01
C GLY A 90 -13.51 -14.49 1.92
N TYR A 91 -12.43 -13.71 1.91
CA TYR A 91 -12.19 -12.65 0.92
C TYR A 91 -11.50 -13.13 -0.34
N LEU A 92 -10.71 -14.18 -0.24
CA LEU A 92 -9.92 -14.73 -1.34
C LEU A 92 -10.23 -16.22 -1.56
N GLU A 93 -10.06 -16.65 -2.80
CA GLU A 93 -10.03 -18.04 -3.21
C GLU A 93 -8.84 -18.30 -4.13
N GLN A 94 -8.45 -19.55 -4.22
CA GLN A 94 -7.39 -20.00 -5.13
C GLN A 94 -7.96 -21.02 -6.09
N ILE A 95 -7.71 -20.79 -7.39
CA ILE A 95 -8.09 -21.70 -8.47
C ILE A 95 -6.84 -22.21 -9.18
N GLU A 96 -7.00 -23.25 -10.01
CA GLU A 96 -5.92 -23.71 -10.88
C GLU A 96 -5.52 -22.59 -11.86
N GLY A 97 -4.22 -22.31 -11.91
CA GLY A 97 -3.63 -21.32 -12.78
C GLY A 97 -2.74 -21.92 -13.85
N VAL A 98 -1.77 -21.15 -14.31
CA VAL A 98 -0.80 -21.60 -15.33
C VAL A 98 0.27 -22.50 -14.68
N GLY A 99 0.44 -23.70 -15.22
CA GLY A 99 1.38 -24.70 -14.70
C GLY A 99 0.96 -25.23 -13.33
N LYS A 100 1.89 -25.25 -12.37
CA LYS A 100 1.64 -25.67 -10.98
C LYS A 100 1.23 -24.52 -10.05
N GLN A 101 1.05 -23.32 -10.57
CA GLN A 101 0.73 -22.14 -9.77
C GLN A 101 -0.79 -22.02 -9.62
N LYS A 102 -1.21 -21.62 -8.43
CA LYS A 102 -2.61 -21.28 -8.15
C LYS A 102 -2.82 -19.78 -8.37
N GLN A 103 -3.88 -19.46 -9.06
CA GLN A 103 -4.33 -18.09 -9.23
C GLN A 103 -5.14 -17.66 -8.02
N ILE A 104 -4.85 -16.47 -7.51
CA ILE A 104 -5.53 -15.86 -6.37
C ILE A 104 -6.59 -14.91 -6.90
N LEU A 105 -7.83 -15.09 -6.45
CA LEU A 105 -8.97 -14.29 -6.88
C LEU A 105 -9.74 -13.76 -5.68
N PHE A 106 -10.40 -12.63 -5.84
CA PHE A 106 -11.40 -12.18 -4.90
C PHE A 106 -12.64 -13.08 -4.97
N THR A 107 -13.21 -13.39 -3.82
CA THR A 107 -14.57 -13.88 -3.71
C THR A 107 -15.55 -12.73 -3.87
N GLU A 108 -16.85 -13.00 -3.95
CA GLU A 108 -17.87 -11.95 -3.92
C GLU A 108 -17.77 -11.07 -2.65
N LYS A 109 -17.45 -11.68 -1.51
CA LYS A 109 -17.19 -10.94 -0.26
C LYS A 109 -15.94 -10.07 -0.39
N GLY A 110 -14.88 -10.57 -1.05
CA GLY A 110 -13.67 -9.82 -1.33
C GLY A 110 -13.89 -8.63 -2.26
N GLU A 111 -14.71 -8.80 -3.29
CA GLU A 111 -15.09 -7.69 -4.18
C GLU A 111 -15.87 -6.59 -3.43
N ARG A 112 -16.78 -6.97 -2.54
CA ARG A 112 -17.48 -6.00 -1.68
C ARG A 112 -16.54 -5.27 -0.73
N LEU A 113 -15.56 -5.98 -0.17
CA LEU A 113 -14.50 -5.38 0.66
C LEU A 113 -13.72 -4.32 -0.14
N MET A 114 -13.31 -4.64 -1.36
CA MET A 114 -12.56 -3.68 -2.19
C MET A 114 -13.42 -2.48 -2.62
N ALA A 115 -14.71 -2.69 -2.86
CA ALA A 115 -15.64 -1.59 -3.10
C ALA A 115 -15.76 -0.66 -1.88
N ALA A 116 -15.85 -1.22 -0.68
CA ALA A 116 -15.88 -0.46 0.57
C ALA A 116 -14.55 0.30 0.80
N ALA A 117 -13.41 -0.30 0.53
CA ALA A 117 -12.11 0.36 0.61
C ALA A 117 -12.00 1.56 -0.35
N ARG A 118 -12.46 1.40 -1.59
CA ARG A 118 -12.52 2.51 -2.56
C ARG A 118 -13.47 3.62 -2.12
N SER A 119 -14.61 3.28 -1.50
CA SER A 119 -15.55 4.26 -0.96
C SER A 119 -14.93 5.06 0.19
N ALA A 120 -14.24 4.40 1.11
CA ALA A 120 -13.52 5.06 2.21
C ALA A 120 -12.46 6.05 1.70
N LEU A 121 -11.73 5.70 0.64
CA LEU A 121 -10.77 6.61 0.02
C LEU A 121 -11.45 7.79 -0.69
N ALA A 122 -12.60 7.57 -1.33
CA ALA A 122 -13.37 8.67 -1.94
C ALA A 122 -13.91 9.66 -0.89
N ASP A 123 -14.27 9.17 0.30
CA ASP A 123 -14.65 10.04 1.42
C ASP A 123 -13.47 10.90 1.89
N LEU A 124 -12.25 10.35 1.93
CA LEU A 124 -11.04 11.12 2.20
C LEU A 124 -10.76 12.18 1.12
N ASP A 125 -10.99 11.87 -0.16
CA ASP A 125 -10.84 12.84 -1.25
C ASP A 125 -11.72 14.06 -1.03
N ALA A 126 -12.96 13.88 -0.57
CA ALA A 126 -13.86 14.97 -0.23
C ALA A 126 -13.34 15.80 0.94
N VAL A 127 -12.86 15.17 2.00
CA VAL A 127 -12.28 15.86 3.17
C VAL A 127 -11.02 16.63 2.79
N PHE A 128 -10.12 16.05 2.03
CA PHE A 128 -8.89 16.71 1.60
C PHE A 128 -9.19 17.88 0.67
N SER A 129 -10.13 17.73 -0.25
CA SER A 129 -10.54 18.81 -1.15
C SER A 129 -11.12 20.01 -0.40
N ASP A 130 -11.83 19.77 0.69
CA ASP A 130 -12.38 20.82 1.56
C ASP A 130 -11.28 21.52 2.38
N ARG A 131 -10.27 20.78 2.85
CA ARG A 131 -9.24 21.30 3.76
C ARG A 131 -8.06 21.97 3.06
N ILE A 132 -7.58 21.40 1.97
CA ILE A 132 -6.37 21.84 1.27
C ILE A 132 -6.59 22.06 -0.23
N SER A 133 -7.79 21.91 -0.76
CA SER A 133 -8.21 21.95 -2.16
C SER A 133 -7.79 20.73 -3.00
N ALA A 134 -8.63 20.37 -3.96
CA ALA A 134 -8.37 19.28 -4.91
C ALA A 134 -7.12 19.54 -5.78
N ALA A 135 -6.85 20.79 -6.12
CA ALA A 135 -5.68 21.18 -6.90
C ALA A 135 -4.37 20.93 -6.13
N GLN A 136 -4.35 21.21 -4.83
CA GLN A 136 -3.18 20.96 -3.99
C GLN A 136 -2.95 19.45 -3.77
N VAL A 137 -4.02 18.66 -3.56
CA VAL A 137 -3.89 17.19 -3.48
C VAL A 137 -3.29 16.61 -4.76
N LYS A 138 -3.77 17.07 -5.93
CA LYS A 138 -3.24 16.64 -7.23
C LYS A 138 -1.77 17.03 -7.39
N GLU A 139 -1.38 18.21 -6.98
CA GLU A 139 0.01 18.69 -7.03
C GLU A 139 0.92 17.83 -6.13
N ILE A 140 0.52 17.57 -4.89
CA ILE A 140 1.27 16.70 -3.95
C ILE A 140 1.46 15.32 -4.57
N THR A 141 0.42 14.72 -5.14
CA THR A 141 0.50 13.41 -5.80
C THR A 141 1.51 13.43 -6.94
N ALA A 142 1.45 14.44 -7.83
CA ALA A 142 2.37 14.59 -8.95
C ALA A 142 3.84 14.74 -8.49
N GLN A 143 4.08 15.47 -7.41
CA GLN A 143 5.42 15.64 -6.83
C GLN A 143 5.95 14.33 -6.24
N LEU A 144 5.13 13.55 -5.56
CA LEU A 144 5.52 12.23 -5.04
C LEU A 144 5.84 11.24 -6.16
N GLU A 145 5.05 11.25 -7.23
CA GLU A 145 5.29 10.42 -8.43
C GLU A 145 6.61 10.80 -9.11
N ALA A 146 6.90 12.10 -9.24
CA ALA A 146 8.16 12.59 -9.81
C ALA A 146 9.37 12.13 -8.97
N LEU A 147 9.31 12.24 -7.65
CA LEU A 147 10.37 11.76 -6.75
C LEU A 147 10.55 10.24 -6.84
N THR A 148 9.47 9.49 -6.94
CA THR A 148 9.51 8.04 -7.14
C THR A 148 10.19 7.68 -8.46
N GLY A 149 9.91 8.43 -9.52
CA GLY A 149 10.57 8.29 -10.84
C GLY A 149 12.08 8.53 -10.78
N VAL A 150 12.51 9.57 -10.07
CA VAL A 150 13.94 9.86 -9.87
C VAL A 150 14.64 8.69 -9.16
N LEU A 151 14.07 8.20 -8.06
CA LEU A 151 14.64 7.06 -7.32
C LEU A 151 14.70 5.78 -8.16
N ALA A 152 13.68 5.53 -8.98
CA ALA A 152 13.65 4.38 -9.88
C ALA A 152 14.74 4.47 -10.98
N ALA A 153 14.98 5.67 -11.53
CA ALA A 153 16.01 5.92 -12.52
C ALA A 153 17.44 5.71 -11.95
N MET A 154 17.67 6.15 -10.71
CA MET A 154 18.97 5.95 -10.02
C MET A 154 19.30 4.48 -9.83
N LYS A 155 18.32 3.63 -9.55
CA LYS A 155 18.53 2.18 -9.37
C LYS A 155 18.89 1.43 -10.66
N LYS A 156 18.54 1.97 -11.82
CA LYS A 156 18.87 1.36 -13.13
C LYS A 156 20.28 1.69 -13.61
N GLN A 157 20.95 2.68 -13.00
CA GLN A 157 22.28 3.13 -13.37
C GLN A 157 23.40 2.50 -12.50
N GLY A 158 23.06 1.74 -11.49
CA GLY A 158 23.96 0.99 -10.62
C GLY A 158 23.79 -0.52 -10.81
#